data_36eac03068ede983a97b260f108431e8
#
_entry.id   36eac03068ede983a97b260f108431e8
#
_cell.length_a   1.000
_cell.length_b   1.000
_cell.length_c   1.000
_cell.angle_alpha   90.00
_cell.angle_beta   90.00
_cell.angle_gamma   90.00
#
_symmetry.space_group_name_H-M   'P 1'
#
loop_
_entity.id
_entity.type
_entity.pdbx_description
1 polymer ?
#
loop_
_entity_poly.entity_id
_entity_poly.type
_entity_poly.pdbx_seq_one_letter_code
_entity_poly.pdbx_strand_id
1 'polypeptide(L)'
;VTNKRGYAKTKALPYGIYVLEQTKGKEGYEIKGAIEFEIDGTEDIQNPPPLTLSDRPILYRLRILKTDRETGKTVTLAHTSFKLRDANGETVRQTVHYPTEKEIDTFTTDETGGVTLPETLRWGLYYIEEISAPEGYLIRTESLPVMIGHDGDEPGQTYELNIEMQDEPVKGQILVKKT
;
A
#
# COMPACT_ATOMS: atom_id res chain seq x y z
N VAL A 1 20.89 15.35 9.08
CA VAL A 1 20.35 14.22 8.29
C VAL A 1 20.70 12.93 9.00
N THR A 2 19.77 12.01 9.12
CA THR A 2 19.98 10.69 9.72
C THR A 2 20.77 9.77 8.77
N ASN A 3 21.53 8.84 9.35
CA ASN A 3 22.22 7.80 8.60
C ASN A 3 21.24 6.66 8.18
N LYS A 4 21.74 5.62 7.49
CA LYS A 4 20.94 4.45 7.04
C LYS A 4 20.23 3.68 8.17
N ARG A 5 20.66 3.86 9.44
CA ARG A 5 20.04 3.25 10.63
C ARG A 5 19.05 4.19 11.33
N GLY A 6 18.78 5.38 10.77
CA GLY A 6 17.89 6.38 11.36
C GLY A 6 18.50 7.25 12.46
N TYR A 7 19.81 7.21 12.68
CA TYR A 7 20.48 8.00 13.72
C TYR A 7 21.13 9.25 13.17
N ALA A 8 21.00 10.35 13.91
CA ALA A 8 21.80 11.55 13.75
C ALA A 8 22.42 11.92 15.10
N LYS A 9 23.65 12.42 15.11
CA LYS A 9 24.34 12.93 16.31
C LYS A 9 24.76 14.36 16.04
N THR A 10 24.47 15.25 16.98
CA THR A 10 24.94 16.63 16.97
C THR A 10 26.38 16.71 17.49
N LYS A 11 27.02 17.86 17.32
CA LYS A 11 28.18 18.23 18.15
C LYS A 11 27.70 18.44 19.57
N ALA A 12 28.62 18.49 20.55
CA ALA A 12 28.28 18.85 21.92
C ALA A 12 27.58 20.22 21.94
N LEU A 13 26.45 20.27 22.65
CA LEU A 13 25.67 21.48 22.84
C LEU A 13 25.88 22.02 24.25
N PRO A 14 25.91 23.36 24.45
CA PRO A 14 25.92 23.99 25.77
C PRO A 14 24.63 23.64 26.57
N TYR A 15 24.64 23.95 27.85
CA TYR A 15 23.44 23.88 28.68
C TYR A 15 22.35 24.78 28.14
N GLY A 16 21.09 24.30 28.14
CA GLY A 16 19.95 25.06 27.68
C GLY A 16 18.81 24.22 27.16
N ILE A 17 17.76 24.89 26.80
CA ILE A 17 16.56 24.29 26.20
C ILE A 17 16.70 24.38 24.67
N TYR A 18 16.43 23.29 24.02
CA TYR A 18 16.54 23.13 22.56
C TYR A 18 15.27 22.60 21.95
N VAL A 19 15.02 22.96 20.72
CA VAL A 19 13.93 22.44 19.92
C VAL A 19 14.53 21.65 18.75
N LEU A 20 14.15 20.37 18.65
CA LEU A 20 14.46 19.52 17.50
C LEU A 20 13.25 19.48 16.58
N GLU A 21 13.42 19.96 15.37
CA GLU A 21 12.40 19.97 14.33
C GLU A 21 12.78 19.02 13.20
N GLN A 22 11.83 18.18 12.78
CA GLN A 22 11.98 17.35 11.60
C GLN A 22 11.57 18.15 10.35
N THR A 23 12.52 18.52 9.52
CA THR A 23 12.29 19.34 8.32
C THR A 23 12.02 18.53 7.07
N LYS A 24 12.30 17.21 7.10
CA LYS A 24 12.03 16.29 6.00
C LYS A 24 11.70 14.90 6.54
N GLY A 25 10.56 14.36 6.13
CA GLY A 25 10.14 13.00 6.39
C GLY A 25 10.46 12.05 5.24
N LYS A 26 10.15 10.78 5.41
CA LYS A 26 10.09 9.78 4.36
C LYS A 26 8.72 9.86 3.69
N GLU A 27 8.67 9.69 2.37
CA GLU A 27 7.40 9.60 1.63
C GLU A 27 6.46 8.55 2.25
N GLY A 28 5.18 8.90 2.36
CA GLY A 28 4.17 8.05 2.98
C GLY A 28 4.20 8.02 4.51
N TYR A 29 4.93 8.95 5.15
CA TYR A 29 4.98 9.06 6.61
C TYR A 29 4.64 10.49 7.07
N GLU A 30 4.00 10.56 8.22
CA GLU A 30 3.79 11.82 8.93
C GLU A 30 5.13 12.41 9.37
N ILE A 31 5.33 13.69 9.11
CA ILE A 31 6.41 14.45 9.73
C ILE A 31 5.98 14.81 11.14
N LYS A 32 6.66 14.28 12.14
CA LYS A 32 6.40 14.65 13.53
C LYS A 32 6.89 16.09 13.76
N GLY A 33 6.05 16.86 14.46
CA GLY A 33 6.39 18.24 14.83
C GLY A 33 7.64 18.34 15.73
N ALA A 34 7.94 19.55 16.15
CA ALA A 34 9.09 19.86 16.99
C ALA A 34 9.00 19.18 18.37
N ILE A 35 10.16 18.74 18.88
CA ILE A 35 10.33 18.25 20.26
C ILE A 35 11.24 19.19 21.01
N GLU A 36 10.79 19.68 22.16
CA GLU A 36 11.62 20.41 23.11
C GLU A 36 12.35 19.43 24.03
N PHE A 37 13.62 19.70 24.30
CA PHE A 37 14.45 18.95 25.24
C PHE A 37 15.47 19.86 25.90
N GLU A 38 15.91 19.50 27.09
CA GLU A 38 16.87 20.25 27.87
C GLU A 38 18.22 19.51 27.92
N ILE A 39 19.31 20.27 27.86
CA ILE A 39 20.65 19.82 28.16
C ILE A 39 21.03 20.46 29.52
N ASP A 40 21.06 19.66 30.57
CA ASP A 40 21.28 20.10 31.96
C ASP A 40 22.65 19.65 32.53
N GLY A 41 23.41 18.90 31.75
CA GLY A 41 24.74 18.42 32.11
C GLY A 41 24.74 17.09 32.86
N THR A 42 23.61 16.44 32.98
CA THR A 42 23.50 15.09 33.53
C THR A 42 23.70 14.00 32.49
N GLU A 43 23.69 14.36 31.20
CA GLU A 43 23.81 13.44 30.10
C GLU A 43 25.25 12.91 29.95
N ASP A 44 25.34 11.62 29.62
CA ASP A 44 26.61 11.03 29.20
C ASP A 44 26.98 11.55 27.79
N ILE A 45 27.96 12.48 27.70
CA ILE A 45 28.39 13.08 26.44
C ILE A 45 28.98 12.03 25.48
N GLN A 46 29.53 10.93 26.00
CA GLN A 46 30.09 9.86 25.16
C GLN A 46 28.99 8.97 24.59
N ASN A 47 27.98 8.65 25.40
CA ASN A 47 26.84 7.80 25.05
C ASN A 47 25.51 8.48 25.41
N PRO A 48 25.12 9.57 24.73
CA PRO A 48 23.89 10.25 25.04
C PRO A 48 22.68 9.35 24.78
N PRO A 49 21.66 9.37 25.65
CA PRO A 49 20.42 8.62 25.39
C PRO A 49 19.76 9.13 24.11
N PRO A 50 19.22 8.23 23.25
CA PRO A 50 18.60 8.66 22.03
C PRO A 50 17.27 9.38 22.28
N LEU A 51 17.11 10.57 21.71
CA LEU A 51 15.81 11.22 21.58
C LEU A 51 15.09 10.58 20.40
N THR A 52 13.98 9.89 20.65
CA THR A 52 13.28 9.12 19.63
C THR A 52 12.16 9.92 18.99
N LEU A 53 12.20 10.06 17.67
CA LEU A 53 11.11 10.55 16.82
C LEU A 53 10.47 9.35 16.14
N SER A 54 9.15 9.19 16.27
CA SER A 54 8.40 8.09 15.64
C SER A 54 7.42 8.67 14.64
N ASP A 55 7.70 8.45 13.36
CA ASP A 55 6.83 8.85 12.27
C ASP A 55 5.70 7.81 12.08
N ARG A 56 4.48 8.28 11.80
CA ARG A 56 3.34 7.40 11.52
C ARG A 56 3.20 7.21 10.01
N PRO A 57 3.01 5.97 9.52
CA PRO A 57 2.73 5.76 8.10
C PRO A 57 1.34 6.29 7.74
N ILE A 58 1.20 6.80 6.52
CA ILE A 58 -0.09 7.01 5.88
C ILE A 58 -0.55 5.66 5.34
N LEU A 59 -1.80 5.31 5.55
CA LEU A 59 -2.33 3.98 5.25
C LEU A 59 -3.42 4.07 4.17
N TYR A 60 -3.49 3.05 3.33
CA TYR A 60 -4.40 2.98 2.19
C TYR A 60 -5.17 1.66 2.19
N ARG A 61 -6.50 1.74 2.09
CA ARG A 61 -7.35 0.58 1.87
C ARG A 61 -7.57 0.40 0.38
N LEU A 62 -7.09 -0.69 -0.15
CA LEU A 62 -7.22 -1.00 -1.57
C LEU A 62 -8.45 -1.86 -1.84
N ARG A 63 -9.25 -1.44 -2.82
CA ARG A 63 -10.31 -2.24 -3.42
C ARG A 63 -10.01 -2.44 -4.90
N ILE A 64 -10.06 -3.68 -5.37
CA ILE A 64 -9.92 -4.05 -6.77
C ILE A 64 -11.31 -4.38 -7.30
N LEU A 65 -11.68 -3.79 -8.44
CA LEU A 65 -12.94 -4.02 -9.15
C LEU A 65 -12.64 -4.60 -10.51
N LYS A 66 -13.35 -5.67 -10.89
CA LYS A 66 -13.31 -6.21 -12.24
C LYS A 66 -14.30 -5.48 -13.14
N THR A 67 -13.82 -5.04 -14.30
CA THR A 67 -14.65 -4.38 -15.31
C THR A 67 -14.45 -5.03 -16.66
N ASP A 68 -15.53 -5.05 -17.45
CA ASP A 68 -15.52 -5.48 -18.85
C ASP A 68 -14.89 -4.37 -19.71
N ARG A 69 -13.88 -4.70 -20.47
CA ARG A 69 -13.11 -3.75 -21.27
C ARG A 69 -13.94 -3.08 -22.37
N GLU A 70 -14.96 -3.74 -22.89
CA GLU A 70 -15.78 -3.22 -23.99
C GLU A 70 -16.91 -2.33 -23.51
N THR A 71 -17.51 -2.68 -22.39
CA THR A 71 -18.67 -1.99 -21.87
C THR A 71 -18.37 -1.05 -20.71
N GLY A 72 -17.20 -1.19 -20.08
CA GLY A 72 -16.82 -0.46 -18.86
C GLY A 72 -17.64 -0.86 -17.64
N LYS A 73 -18.52 -1.86 -17.74
CA LYS A 73 -19.37 -2.28 -16.62
C LYS A 73 -18.62 -3.23 -15.69
N THR A 74 -18.97 -3.17 -14.41
CA THR A 74 -18.47 -4.13 -13.43
C THR A 74 -18.88 -5.55 -13.79
N VAL A 75 -17.93 -6.47 -13.77
CA VAL A 75 -18.19 -7.90 -13.96
C VAL A 75 -18.55 -8.50 -12.61
N THR A 76 -19.85 -8.67 -12.37
CA THR A 76 -20.40 -9.18 -11.10
C THR A 76 -20.31 -10.70 -10.99
N LEU A 77 -19.16 -11.25 -11.34
CA LEU A 77 -18.85 -12.68 -11.22
C LEU A 77 -17.77 -12.87 -10.15
N ALA A 78 -18.04 -13.72 -9.21
CA ALA A 78 -17.10 -14.12 -8.18
C ALA A 78 -15.91 -14.91 -8.74
N HIS A 79 -14.91 -15.15 -7.89
CA HIS A 79 -13.78 -16.06 -8.13
C HIS A 79 -12.68 -15.54 -9.08
N THR A 80 -12.64 -14.25 -9.41
CA THR A 80 -11.42 -13.66 -9.95
C THR A 80 -10.42 -13.50 -8.81
N SER A 81 -9.21 -13.99 -9.01
CA SER A 81 -8.19 -13.98 -7.95
C SER A 81 -6.97 -13.17 -8.38
N PHE A 82 -6.42 -12.43 -7.42
CA PHE A 82 -5.26 -11.57 -7.60
C PHE A 82 -4.17 -11.87 -6.59
N LYS A 83 -2.93 -11.63 -6.99
CA LYS A 83 -1.79 -11.45 -6.10
C LYS A 83 -1.24 -10.05 -6.22
N LEU A 84 -0.67 -9.55 -5.12
CA LEU A 84 0.05 -8.29 -5.11
C LEU A 84 1.53 -8.55 -4.85
N ARG A 85 2.39 -7.78 -5.54
CA ARG A 85 3.82 -7.68 -5.21
C ARG A 85 4.17 -6.25 -4.89
N ASP A 86 5.11 -6.06 -3.99
CA ASP A 86 5.69 -4.76 -3.71
C ASP A 86 6.75 -4.36 -4.77
N ALA A 87 7.35 -3.19 -4.60
CA ALA A 87 8.40 -2.67 -5.50
C ALA A 87 9.66 -3.54 -5.56
N ASN A 88 9.89 -4.42 -4.58
CA ASN A 88 11.03 -5.35 -4.55
C ASN A 88 10.67 -6.71 -5.20
N GLY A 89 9.43 -6.90 -5.62
CA GLY A 89 8.90 -8.15 -6.15
C GLY A 89 8.45 -9.14 -5.07
N GLU A 90 8.46 -8.75 -3.81
CA GLU A 90 7.99 -9.57 -2.69
C GLU A 90 6.46 -9.68 -2.71
N THR A 91 5.95 -10.89 -2.50
CA THR A 91 4.50 -11.11 -2.44
C THR A 91 3.92 -10.49 -1.17
N VAL A 92 2.91 -9.65 -1.33
CA VAL A 92 2.15 -9.07 -0.22
C VAL A 92 1.29 -10.13 0.42
N ARG A 93 1.47 -10.33 1.73
CA ARG A 93 0.66 -11.22 2.56
C ARG A 93 -0.12 -10.42 3.56
N GLN A 94 -1.35 -10.83 3.83
CA GLN A 94 -2.23 -10.16 4.78
C GLN A 94 -3.00 -11.16 5.62
N THR A 95 -3.42 -10.74 6.80
CA THR A 95 -4.14 -11.56 7.74
C THR A 95 -5.63 -11.28 7.69
N VAL A 96 -6.43 -12.31 7.47
CA VAL A 96 -7.88 -12.29 7.68
C VAL A 96 -8.14 -12.76 9.11
N HIS A 97 -8.78 -11.92 9.94
CA HIS A 97 -8.98 -12.19 11.35
C HIS A 97 -10.31 -12.93 11.67
N TYR A 98 -11.27 -12.92 10.73
CA TYR A 98 -12.58 -13.53 10.94
C TYR A 98 -12.99 -14.40 9.73
N PRO A 99 -13.65 -15.54 9.91
CA PRO A 99 -14.05 -16.19 11.19
C PRO A 99 -12.91 -16.88 11.91
N THR A 100 -11.81 -17.14 11.23
CA THR A 100 -10.59 -17.75 11.80
C THR A 100 -9.39 -17.01 11.26
N GLU A 101 -8.44 -16.70 12.13
CA GLU A 101 -7.20 -16.04 11.72
C GLU A 101 -6.45 -16.87 10.70
N LYS A 102 -6.16 -16.27 9.55
CA LYS A 102 -5.48 -16.90 8.43
C LYS A 102 -4.66 -15.90 7.64
N GLU A 103 -3.39 -16.20 7.38
CA GLU A 103 -2.58 -15.47 6.41
C GLU A 103 -2.96 -15.87 4.99
N ILE A 104 -3.16 -14.88 4.12
CA ILE A 104 -3.46 -15.06 2.70
C ILE A 104 -2.51 -14.23 1.84
N ASP A 105 -2.22 -14.69 0.64
CA ASP A 105 -1.47 -14.00 -0.40
C ASP A 105 -2.26 -13.87 -1.71
N THR A 106 -3.49 -14.33 -1.70
CA THR A 106 -4.40 -14.35 -2.84
C THR A 106 -5.73 -13.73 -2.44
N PHE A 107 -6.17 -12.75 -3.21
CA PHE A 107 -7.35 -11.93 -2.95
C PHE A 107 -8.39 -12.22 -4.02
N THR A 108 -9.55 -12.72 -3.63
CA THR A 108 -10.58 -13.22 -4.55
C THR A 108 -11.83 -12.34 -4.50
N THR A 109 -12.34 -11.95 -5.67
CA THR A 109 -13.58 -11.15 -5.78
C THR A 109 -14.81 -11.93 -5.29
N ASP A 110 -15.75 -11.19 -4.74
CA ASP A 110 -17.07 -11.65 -4.39
C ASP A 110 -18.07 -11.49 -5.58
N GLU A 111 -19.33 -11.75 -5.32
CA GLU A 111 -20.42 -11.63 -6.29
C GLU A 111 -20.66 -10.17 -6.76
N THR A 112 -20.09 -9.18 -6.11
CA THR A 112 -20.12 -7.78 -6.57
C THR A 112 -19.06 -7.48 -7.62
N GLY A 113 -18.17 -8.43 -7.93
CA GLY A 113 -17.03 -8.26 -8.83
C GLY A 113 -15.87 -7.49 -8.22
N GLY A 114 -15.86 -7.33 -6.90
CA GLY A 114 -14.85 -6.61 -6.18
C GLY A 114 -14.19 -7.41 -5.07
N VAL A 115 -12.98 -7.00 -4.69
CA VAL A 115 -12.31 -7.47 -3.48
C VAL A 115 -11.66 -6.28 -2.78
N THR A 116 -11.92 -6.15 -1.48
CA THR A 116 -11.21 -5.20 -0.62
C THR A 116 -10.16 -5.97 0.16
N LEU A 117 -8.94 -5.48 0.17
CA LEU A 117 -7.86 -6.10 0.92
C LEU A 117 -8.16 -6.06 2.42
N PRO A 118 -7.89 -7.15 3.17
CA PRO A 118 -8.14 -7.21 4.62
C PRO A 118 -7.40 -6.16 5.42
N GLU A 119 -6.13 -5.90 5.06
CA GLU A 119 -5.28 -4.93 5.72
C GLU A 119 -4.95 -3.75 4.81
N THR A 120 -4.57 -2.64 5.40
CA THR A 120 -4.13 -1.46 4.67
C THR A 120 -2.74 -1.65 4.08
N LEU A 121 -2.48 -0.96 2.98
CA LEU A 121 -1.17 -0.87 2.35
C LEU A 121 -0.45 0.42 2.78
N ARG A 122 0.86 0.43 2.65
CA ARG A 122 1.69 1.62 2.81
C ARG A 122 1.91 2.31 1.46
N TRP A 123 2.33 3.54 1.49
CA TRP A 123 2.82 4.27 0.31
C TRP A 123 3.86 3.45 -0.43
N GLY A 124 3.72 3.37 -1.75
CA GLY A 124 4.68 2.71 -2.62
C GLY A 124 4.11 2.19 -3.91
N LEU A 125 5.00 1.69 -4.76
CA LEU A 125 4.64 1.02 -6.00
C LEU A 125 4.31 -0.45 -5.72
N TYR A 126 3.17 -0.89 -6.23
CA TYR A 126 2.72 -2.28 -6.17
C TYR A 126 2.38 -2.77 -7.58
N TYR A 127 2.40 -4.10 -7.75
CA TYR A 127 2.01 -4.76 -8.98
C TYR A 127 0.87 -5.73 -8.67
N ILE A 128 -0.24 -5.59 -9.38
CA ILE A 128 -1.41 -6.48 -9.27
C ILE A 128 -1.32 -7.50 -10.38
N GLU A 129 -1.25 -8.78 -10.02
CA GLU A 129 -1.24 -9.93 -10.92
C GLU A 129 -2.59 -10.63 -10.87
N GLU A 130 -3.21 -10.86 -12.02
CA GLU A 130 -4.40 -11.69 -12.09
C GLU A 130 -4.00 -13.17 -12.14
N ILE A 131 -4.56 -13.99 -11.26
CA ILE A 131 -4.25 -15.42 -11.15
C ILE A 131 -5.36 -16.26 -11.81
N SER A 132 -6.60 -15.79 -11.76
CA SER A 132 -7.72 -16.38 -12.45
C SER A 132 -8.68 -15.29 -12.93
N ALA A 133 -9.18 -15.41 -14.16
CA ALA A 133 -10.22 -14.55 -14.71
C ALA A 133 -11.61 -15.12 -14.41
N PRO A 134 -12.68 -14.29 -14.45
CA PRO A 134 -14.05 -14.77 -14.35
C PRO A 134 -14.44 -15.56 -15.60
N GLU A 135 -15.46 -16.42 -15.47
CA GLU A 135 -15.96 -17.21 -16.60
C GLU A 135 -16.39 -16.31 -17.77
N GLY A 136 -15.96 -16.65 -18.98
CA GLY A 136 -16.24 -15.88 -20.21
C GLY A 136 -15.26 -14.74 -20.47
N TYR A 137 -14.22 -14.59 -19.68
CA TYR A 137 -13.19 -13.57 -19.87
C TYR A 137 -11.79 -14.16 -20.05
N LEU A 138 -10.93 -13.42 -20.74
CA LEU A 138 -9.50 -13.77 -20.89
C LEU A 138 -8.72 -13.27 -19.69
N ILE A 139 -7.86 -14.12 -19.14
CA ILE A 139 -6.97 -13.72 -18.05
C ILE A 139 -5.97 -12.68 -18.55
N ARG A 140 -5.74 -11.66 -17.72
CA ARG A 140 -4.68 -10.68 -17.96
C ARG A 140 -3.32 -11.27 -17.57
N THR A 141 -2.43 -11.42 -18.53
CA THR A 141 -1.09 -11.99 -18.29
C THR A 141 -0.06 -10.97 -17.80
N GLU A 142 -0.32 -9.68 -18.02
CA GLU A 142 0.57 -8.60 -17.59
C GLU A 142 0.13 -8.05 -16.24
N SER A 143 1.09 -7.91 -15.33
CA SER A 143 0.83 -7.23 -14.05
C SER A 143 0.51 -5.76 -14.26
N LEU A 144 -0.43 -5.22 -13.45
CA LEU A 144 -0.78 -3.82 -13.43
C LEU A 144 0.05 -3.09 -12.38
N PRO A 145 0.97 -2.16 -12.76
CA PRO A 145 1.66 -1.32 -11.81
C PRO A 145 0.68 -0.28 -11.23
N VAL A 146 0.65 -0.16 -9.91
CA VAL A 146 -0.21 0.78 -9.18
C VAL A 146 0.61 1.52 -8.14
N MET A 147 0.64 2.85 -8.21
CA MET A 147 1.19 3.67 -7.16
C MET A 147 0.13 3.84 -6.07
N ILE A 148 0.43 3.37 -4.87
CA ILE A 148 -0.38 3.56 -3.68
C ILE A 148 0.10 4.82 -2.97
N GLY A 149 -0.79 5.80 -2.83
CA GLY A 149 -0.50 7.12 -2.25
C GLY A 149 -0.38 8.24 -3.27
N HIS A 150 -0.64 9.45 -2.82
CA HIS A 150 -0.63 10.65 -3.64
C HIS A 150 0.08 11.79 -2.90
N ASP A 151 0.81 12.65 -3.63
CA ASP A 151 1.42 13.86 -3.07
C ASP A 151 0.32 14.76 -2.50
N GLY A 152 0.45 15.09 -1.21
CA GLY A 152 -0.54 15.88 -0.48
C GLY A 152 -1.49 15.07 0.41
N ASP A 153 -1.37 13.74 0.44
CA ASP A 153 -2.09 12.92 1.41
C ASP A 153 -1.68 13.30 2.83
N GLU A 154 -2.68 13.54 3.68
CA GLU A 154 -2.46 14.00 5.05
C GLU A 154 -2.16 12.83 5.99
N PRO A 155 -1.24 13.02 6.92
CA PRO A 155 -0.87 12.03 7.92
C PRO A 155 -2.03 11.66 8.86
N GLY A 156 -2.01 10.43 9.36
CA GLY A 156 -2.98 9.94 10.35
C GLY A 156 -4.35 9.58 9.78
N GLN A 157 -4.53 9.69 8.46
CA GLN A 157 -5.74 9.27 7.76
C GLN A 157 -5.55 7.91 7.06
N THR A 158 -6.68 7.24 6.81
CA THR A 158 -6.72 6.06 5.94
C THR A 158 -7.49 6.43 4.68
N TYR A 159 -6.85 6.30 3.54
CA TYR A 159 -7.44 6.59 2.23
C TYR A 159 -7.98 5.32 1.60
N GLU A 160 -9.13 5.44 0.90
CA GLU A 160 -9.71 4.36 0.11
C GLU A 160 -9.32 4.52 -1.35
N LEU A 161 -8.72 3.49 -1.92
CA LEU A 161 -8.32 3.45 -3.33
C LEU A 161 -9.10 2.36 -4.05
N ASN A 162 -9.75 2.74 -5.16
CA ASN A 162 -10.43 1.81 -6.04
C ASN A 162 -9.62 1.66 -7.33
N ILE A 163 -9.22 0.44 -7.66
CA ILE A 163 -8.49 0.10 -8.87
C ILE A 163 -9.36 -0.77 -9.76
N GLU A 164 -9.56 -0.34 -10.99
CA GLU A 164 -10.28 -1.10 -11.99
C GLU A 164 -9.33 -2.00 -12.79
N MET A 165 -9.63 -3.29 -12.81
CA MET A 165 -8.93 -4.28 -13.62
C MET A 165 -9.85 -4.71 -14.75
N GLN A 166 -9.48 -4.32 -15.99
CA GLN A 166 -10.28 -4.59 -17.19
C GLN A 166 -9.88 -5.91 -17.84
N ASP A 167 -10.87 -6.76 -18.14
CA ASP A 167 -10.68 -7.99 -18.90
C ASP A 167 -11.41 -7.94 -20.24
N GLU A 168 -10.86 -8.66 -21.21
CA GLU A 168 -11.48 -8.86 -22.52
C GLU A 168 -12.46 -10.04 -22.48
N PRO A 169 -13.72 -9.88 -22.94
CA PRO A 169 -14.63 -11.00 -23.05
C PRO A 169 -14.16 -11.99 -24.14
N VAL A 170 -14.32 -13.28 -23.87
CA VAL A 170 -14.09 -14.34 -24.84
C VAL A 170 -15.12 -14.25 -25.96
N LYS A 171 -14.68 -14.23 -27.21
CA LYS A 171 -15.53 -14.13 -28.40
C LYS A 171 -15.43 -15.36 -29.28
N GLY A 172 -16.56 -15.77 -29.85
CA GLY A 172 -16.68 -16.80 -30.87
C GLY A 172 -17.28 -16.26 -32.17
N GLN A 173 -17.03 -16.95 -33.28
CA GLN A 173 -17.64 -16.67 -34.57
C GLN A 173 -18.46 -17.88 -35.03
N ILE A 174 -19.63 -17.61 -35.63
CA ILE A 174 -20.47 -18.63 -36.23
C ILE A 174 -20.46 -18.43 -37.74
N LEU A 175 -20.08 -19.47 -38.48
CA LEU A 175 -20.21 -19.50 -39.92
C LEU A 175 -21.52 -20.26 -40.27
N VAL A 176 -22.45 -19.56 -40.89
CA VAL A 176 -23.74 -20.19 -41.37
C VAL A 176 -23.62 -20.38 -42.88
N LYS A 177 -23.81 -21.63 -43.35
CA LYS A 177 -23.94 -21.95 -44.76
C LYS A 177 -25.41 -22.33 -45.05
N LYS A 178 -26.06 -21.57 -45.90
CA LYS A 178 -27.41 -21.92 -46.41
C LYS A 178 -27.24 -22.78 -47.67
N THR A 179 -27.85 -23.94 -47.75
CA THR A 179 -27.93 -24.81 -48.93
C THR A 179 -29.33 -24.69 -49.57
#